data_344d8d8357ed981e32f4d6966bd9d1f2
#
_entry.id   344d8d8357ed981e32f4d6966bd9d1f2
#
_cell.length_a   1.000
_cell.length_b   1.000
_cell.length_c   1.000
_cell.angle_alpha   90.00
_cell.angle_beta   90.00
_cell.angle_gamma   90.00
#
_symmetry.space_group_name_H-M   'P 1'
#
loop_
_entity.id
_entity.type
_entity.pdbx_description
1 polymer ?
#
loop_
_entity_poly.entity_id
_entity_poly.type
_entity_poly.pdbx_seq_one_letter_code
_entity_poly.pdbx_strand_id
1 'polypeptide(L)'
;RIHKFVNLDMESYRDLAITTAAFIRTLEQDGFKYYSAGMALQAYLPDSYLMLQKITHWARKRKADGGSPVKIRIVKGANMEMEQVESAIFDWPLAPFDNKLEVDANWKRMVEYGMKPENIKSVRLGIASHNLFDIAYAYLVSRQNGVAEYFTFEMIEGMANHIRRAIQETGQEIVVYAPVATKAQFIYAIAYLIRRLDENTGPENFLRNLNQLEDKSRSWQFLTAHFQSSIQLKDRAAAGPHRHQNRLTEIYANNTGTFYEAEFKNEPNTDW
;
A
#
# COMPACT_ATOMS: atom_id res chain seq x y z
N ARG A 1 0.02 17.34 -26.70
CA ARG A 1 0.76 16.27 -25.97
C ARG A 1 -0.20 15.62 -24.99
N ILE A 2 -0.37 14.30 -25.06
CA ILE A 2 -1.15 13.56 -24.08
C ILE A 2 -0.25 13.41 -22.83
N HIS A 3 -0.71 13.96 -21.71
CA HIS A 3 -0.02 13.74 -20.43
C HIS A 3 -0.23 12.28 -20.02
N LYS A 4 0.87 11.55 -19.87
CA LYS A 4 0.86 10.17 -19.37
C LYS A 4 1.23 10.17 -17.89
N PHE A 5 0.50 9.44 -17.09
CA PHE A 5 0.82 9.20 -15.69
C PHE A 5 1.42 7.81 -15.54
N VAL A 6 2.47 7.70 -14.76
CA VAL A 6 3.14 6.43 -14.44
C VAL A 6 3.01 6.21 -12.95
N ASN A 7 2.63 5.01 -12.55
CA ASN A 7 2.63 4.56 -11.16
C ASN A 7 3.55 3.34 -11.03
N LEU A 8 4.48 3.39 -10.09
CA LEU A 8 5.34 2.27 -9.76
C LEU A 8 4.59 1.38 -8.76
N ASP A 9 4.48 0.11 -9.07
CA ASP A 9 4.03 -0.91 -8.14
C ASP A 9 5.24 -1.69 -7.64
N MET A 10 5.25 -2.03 -6.37
CA MET A 10 6.19 -2.98 -5.80
C MET A 10 5.38 -4.03 -5.03
N GLU A 11 5.84 -5.26 -5.03
CA GLU A 11 5.14 -6.37 -4.38
C GLU A 11 5.93 -6.91 -3.18
N SER A 12 7.25 -7.00 -3.27
CA SER A 12 8.10 -7.59 -2.24
C SER A 12 8.62 -6.56 -1.25
N TYR A 13 8.73 -6.93 0.02
CA TYR A 13 9.31 -6.08 1.07
C TYR A 13 10.70 -5.56 0.72
N ARG A 14 11.58 -6.42 0.20
CA ARG A 14 12.96 -6.08 -0.19
C ARG A 14 13.06 -4.95 -1.22
N ASP A 15 11.98 -4.72 -1.98
CA ASP A 15 11.99 -3.71 -3.04
C ASP A 15 11.52 -2.32 -2.55
N LEU A 16 11.06 -2.20 -1.31
CA LEU A 16 10.50 -0.96 -0.77
C LEU A 16 11.50 0.21 -0.80
N ALA A 17 12.70 -0.01 -0.28
CA ALA A 17 13.72 1.03 -0.18
C ALA A 17 14.25 1.44 -1.56
N ILE A 18 14.61 0.45 -2.39
CA ILE A 18 15.17 0.72 -3.72
C ILE A 18 14.15 1.39 -4.64
N THR A 19 12.89 0.94 -4.62
CA THR A 19 11.82 1.56 -5.41
C THR A 19 11.57 3.00 -4.97
N THR A 20 11.54 3.25 -3.66
CA THR A 20 11.37 4.61 -3.14
C THR A 20 12.55 5.51 -3.52
N ALA A 21 13.77 5.01 -3.38
CA ALA A 21 14.96 5.77 -3.74
C ALA A 21 15.01 6.08 -5.25
N ALA A 22 14.70 5.08 -6.10
CA ALA A 22 14.62 5.27 -7.54
C ALA A 22 13.54 6.28 -7.93
N PHE A 23 12.36 6.22 -7.31
CA PHE A 23 11.27 7.16 -7.51
C PHE A 23 11.70 8.60 -7.19
N ILE A 24 12.26 8.83 -6.01
CA ILE A 24 12.71 10.15 -5.56
C ILE A 24 13.83 10.67 -6.48
N ARG A 25 14.91 9.90 -6.67
CA ARG A 25 16.06 10.32 -7.48
C ARG A 25 15.70 10.61 -8.93
N THR A 26 14.79 9.83 -9.52
CA THR A 26 14.33 10.10 -10.89
C THR A 26 13.57 11.42 -10.97
N LEU A 27 12.67 11.66 -10.03
CA LEU A 27 11.86 12.89 -10.03
C LEU A 27 12.64 14.15 -9.60
N GLU A 28 13.82 14.00 -9.02
CA GLU A 28 14.74 15.11 -8.72
C GLU A 28 15.54 15.61 -9.92
N GLN A 29 15.59 14.82 -11.00
CA GLN A 29 16.27 15.27 -12.22
C GLN A 29 15.52 16.43 -12.88
N ASP A 30 16.23 17.38 -13.44
CA ASP A 30 15.68 18.64 -14.02
C ASP A 30 14.56 18.39 -15.03
N GLY A 31 14.69 17.36 -15.88
CA GLY A 31 13.68 16.99 -16.86
C GLY A 31 12.35 16.54 -16.29
N PHE A 32 12.30 16.16 -15.00
CA PHE A 32 11.12 15.63 -14.32
C PHE A 32 10.51 16.58 -13.29
N LYS A 33 11.03 17.78 -13.11
CA LYS A 33 10.51 18.74 -12.13
C LYS A 33 8.99 18.95 -12.21
N TYR A 34 8.45 19.03 -13.41
CA TYR A 34 7.02 19.24 -13.66
C TYR A 34 6.27 17.94 -13.98
N TYR A 35 6.90 16.79 -13.85
CA TYR A 35 6.26 15.51 -14.07
C TYR A 35 5.62 14.98 -12.79
N SER A 36 4.35 14.60 -12.88
CA SER A 36 3.63 13.93 -11.78
C SER A 36 3.64 12.43 -12.02
N ALA A 37 4.18 11.68 -11.08
CA ALA A 37 4.17 10.23 -11.07
C ALA A 37 3.67 9.71 -9.72
N GLY A 38 3.41 8.43 -9.63
CA GLY A 38 2.98 7.79 -8.40
C GLY A 38 3.75 6.52 -8.08
N MET A 39 3.60 6.05 -6.86
CA MET A 39 3.99 4.71 -6.44
C MET A 39 2.99 4.13 -5.43
N ALA A 40 2.98 2.81 -5.30
CA ALA A 40 2.18 2.13 -4.30
C ALA A 40 2.96 1.98 -2.98
N LEU A 41 2.26 2.13 -1.86
CA LEU A 41 2.74 1.74 -0.53
C LEU A 41 1.76 0.74 0.09
N GLN A 42 2.31 -0.30 0.67
CA GLN A 42 1.58 -1.45 1.19
C GLN A 42 1.44 -1.34 2.71
N ALA A 43 0.20 -1.16 3.19
CA ALA A 43 -0.07 -0.96 4.62
C ALA A 43 0.21 -2.20 5.48
N TYR A 44 0.35 -3.39 4.88
CA TYR A 44 0.73 -4.59 5.63
C TYR A 44 2.19 -4.56 6.12
N LEU A 45 3.02 -3.63 5.60
CA LEU A 45 4.37 -3.37 6.09
C LEU A 45 4.36 -2.24 7.13
N PRO A 46 4.87 -2.47 8.33
CA PRO A 46 5.01 -1.42 9.35
C PRO A 46 5.81 -0.22 8.86
N ASP A 47 6.83 -0.46 8.04
CA ASP A 47 7.72 0.55 7.42
C ASP A 47 6.97 1.53 6.53
N SER A 48 5.88 1.11 5.90
CA SER A 48 5.17 1.93 4.91
C SER A 48 4.66 3.25 5.47
N TYR A 49 4.35 3.30 6.76
CA TYR A 49 3.96 4.56 7.40
C TYR A 49 5.12 5.55 7.48
N LEU A 50 6.30 5.13 7.91
CA LEU A 50 7.51 5.96 7.93
C LEU A 50 7.93 6.35 6.50
N MET A 51 7.80 5.42 5.56
CA MET A 51 8.09 5.69 4.16
C MET A 51 7.14 6.74 3.57
N LEU A 52 5.85 6.68 3.89
CA LEU A 52 4.88 7.72 3.52
C LEU A 52 5.27 9.09 4.09
N GLN A 53 5.74 9.14 5.33
CA GLN A 53 6.23 10.37 5.95
C GLN A 53 7.46 10.92 5.23
N LYS A 54 8.45 10.06 4.93
CA LYS A 54 9.67 10.41 4.19
C LYS A 54 9.33 11.00 2.81
N ILE A 55 8.49 10.30 2.04
CA ILE A 55 8.06 10.77 0.72
C ILE A 55 7.27 12.08 0.83
N THR A 56 6.42 12.21 1.82
CA THR A 56 5.63 13.44 2.02
C THR A 56 6.52 14.63 2.34
N HIS A 57 7.52 14.45 3.22
CA HIS A 57 8.48 15.49 3.52
C HIS A 57 9.24 15.96 2.26
N TRP A 58 9.76 15.01 1.50
CA TRP A 58 10.43 15.28 0.23
C TRP A 58 9.50 15.98 -0.79
N ALA A 59 8.28 15.49 -0.97
CA ALA A 59 7.32 16.04 -1.93
C ALA A 59 6.87 17.46 -1.56
N ARG A 60 6.76 17.76 -0.26
CA ARG A 60 6.48 19.13 0.20
C ARG A 60 7.62 20.11 -0.17
N LYS A 61 8.88 19.71 0.01
CA LYS A 61 10.04 20.48 -0.42
C LYS A 61 10.02 20.66 -1.95
N ARG A 62 9.87 19.56 -2.70
CA ARG A 62 9.75 19.60 -4.17
C ARG A 62 8.68 20.58 -4.63
N LYS A 63 7.50 20.58 -3.99
CA LYS A 63 6.40 21.48 -4.33
C LYS A 63 6.72 22.94 -3.98
N ALA A 64 7.34 23.19 -2.85
CA ALA A 64 7.81 24.53 -2.45
C ALA A 64 8.80 25.10 -3.49
N ASP A 65 9.63 24.24 -4.08
CA ASP A 65 10.58 24.61 -5.15
C ASP A 65 9.89 24.71 -6.55
N GLY A 66 8.55 24.69 -6.58
CA GLY A 66 7.75 24.85 -7.80
C GLY A 66 7.57 23.56 -8.62
N GLY A 67 7.89 22.40 -8.08
CA GLY A 67 7.68 21.10 -8.73
C GLY A 67 6.24 20.61 -8.65
N SER A 68 5.88 19.64 -9.50
CA SER A 68 4.56 19.00 -9.49
C SER A 68 4.38 18.07 -8.29
N PRO A 69 3.13 17.94 -7.78
CA PRO A 69 2.81 16.95 -6.75
C PRO A 69 3.02 15.52 -7.27
N VAL A 70 3.23 14.59 -6.35
CA VAL A 70 3.29 13.16 -6.65
C VAL A 70 2.02 12.47 -6.14
N LYS A 71 1.86 11.18 -6.45
CA LYS A 71 0.74 10.38 -5.97
C LYS A 71 1.24 9.14 -5.22
N ILE A 72 0.61 8.82 -4.11
CA ILE A 72 0.81 7.56 -3.40
C ILE A 72 -0.49 6.77 -3.43
N ARG A 73 -0.43 5.55 -3.98
CA ARG A 73 -1.50 4.58 -3.87
C ARG A 73 -1.33 3.81 -2.57
N ILE A 74 -2.27 3.93 -1.66
CA ILE A 74 -2.28 3.15 -0.42
C ILE A 74 -3.07 1.87 -0.67
N VAL A 75 -2.38 0.73 -0.61
CA VAL A 75 -2.95 -0.62 -0.69
C VAL A 75 -2.76 -1.33 0.64
N LYS A 76 -3.51 -2.41 0.90
CA LYS A 76 -3.25 -3.24 2.09
C LYS A 76 -2.02 -4.11 1.93
N GLY A 77 -1.87 -4.74 0.79
CA GLY A 77 -0.79 -5.65 0.43
C GLY A 77 -1.36 -6.97 -0.09
N ALA A 78 -0.66 -7.59 -1.01
CA ALA A 78 -1.15 -8.76 -1.73
C ALA A 78 -0.09 -9.85 -1.93
N ASN A 79 1.01 -9.80 -1.18
CA ASN A 79 2.13 -10.73 -1.31
C ASN A 79 2.43 -11.46 0.02
N MET A 80 1.44 -11.54 0.91
CA MET A 80 1.61 -12.07 2.26
C MET A 80 2.15 -13.50 2.25
N GLU A 81 1.57 -14.36 1.41
CA GLU A 81 1.96 -15.77 1.33
C GLU A 81 3.42 -15.91 0.88
N MET A 82 3.88 -15.09 -0.07
CA MET A 82 5.27 -15.13 -0.53
C MET A 82 6.22 -14.61 0.55
N GLU A 83 5.85 -13.55 1.26
CA GLU A 83 6.64 -13.02 2.39
C GLU A 83 6.75 -14.05 3.53
N GLN A 84 5.68 -14.81 3.80
CA GLN A 84 5.69 -15.90 4.77
C GLN A 84 6.58 -17.06 4.33
N VAL A 85 6.49 -17.46 3.05
CA VAL A 85 7.33 -18.52 2.49
C VAL A 85 8.80 -18.13 2.53
N GLU A 86 9.14 -16.93 2.08
CA GLU A 86 10.52 -16.43 2.11
C GLU A 86 11.05 -16.34 3.55
N SER A 87 10.26 -15.83 4.47
CA SER A 87 10.57 -15.76 5.89
C SER A 87 10.86 -17.15 6.48
N ALA A 88 10.04 -18.15 6.15
CA ALA A 88 10.21 -19.52 6.62
C ALA A 88 11.44 -20.21 6.00
N ILE A 89 11.73 -19.99 4.71
CA ILE A 89 12.88 -20.60 4.03
C ILE A 89 14.20 -20.07 4.61
N PHE A 90 14.27 -18.78 4.91
CA PHE A 90 15.50 -18.14 5.34
C PHE A 90 15.60 -17.92 6.86
N ASP A 91 14.62 -18.40 7.63
CA ASP A 91 14.51 -18.17 9.07
C ASP A 91 14.60 -16.68 9.45
N TRP A 92 13.90 -15.85 8.69
CA TRP A 92 13.83 -14.42 8.95
C TRP A 92 12.54 -14.04 9.70
N PRO A 93 12.56 -12.96 10.47
CA PRO A 93 11.32 -12.39 10.97
C PRO A 93 10.38 -12.03 9.82
N LEU A 94 9.09 -12.25 9.99
CA LEU A 94 8.09 -11.82 9.00
C LEU A 94 8.11 -10.30 8.87
N ALA A 95 8.33 -9.79 7.66
CA ALA A 95 8.39 -8.34 7.42
C ALA A 95 7.00 -7.67 7.55
N PRO A 96 5.91 -8.22 6.98
CA PRO A 96 4.56 -7.74 7.21
C PRO A 96 4.09 -7.90 8.67
N PHE A 97 3.00 -7.23 9.02
CA PHE A 97 2.20 -7.59 10.18
C PHE A 97 1.66 -9.01 10.03
N ASP A 98 1.61 -9.75 11.12
CA ASP A 98 1.13 -11.14 11.14
C ASP A 98 -0.40 -11.27 11.18
N ASN A 99 -1.10 -10.19 11.49
CA ASN A 99 -2.55 -10.16 11.60
C ASN A 99 -3.19 -9.01 10.83
N LYS A 100 -4.39 -9.26 10.34
CA LYS A 100 -5.14 -8.30 9.53
C LYS A 100 -5.56 -7.04 10.29
N LEU A 101 -5.75 -7.13 11.61
CA LEU A 101 -6.17 -6.00 12.43
C LEU A 101 -5.11 -4.88 12.42
N GLU A 102 -3.84 -5.25 12.53
CA GLU A 102 -2.72 -4.30 12.46
C GLU A 102 -2.56 -3.72 11.05
N VAL A 103 -2.76 -4.54 10.01
CA VAL A 103 -2.77 -4.07 8.62
C VAL A 103 -3.85 -3.00 8.42
N ASP A 104 -5.07 -3.27 8.89
CA ASP A 104 -6.19 -2.35 8.77
C ASP A 104 -6.01 -1.08 9.63
N ALA A 105 -5.36 -1.20 10.78
CA ALA A 105 -4.98 -0.08 11.64
C ALA A 105 -3.93 0.81 10.97
N ASN A 106 -2.86 0.22 10.45
CA ASN A 106 -1.82 0.95 9.74
C ASN A 106 -2.35 1.62 8.47
N TRP A 107 -3.22 0.93 7.72
CA TRP A 107 -3.88 1.53 6.56
C TRP A 107 -4.66 2.80 6.93
N LYS A 108 -5.45 2.76 8.00
CA LYS A 108 -6.21 3.93 8.48
C LYS A 108 -5.29 5.07 8.92
N ARG A 109 -4.21 4.76 9.64
CA ARG A 109 -3.19 5.72 10.03
C ARG A 109 -2.55 6.39 8.82
N MET A 110 -2.20 5.62 7.80
CA MET A 110 -1.62 6.15 6.56
C MET A 110 -2.61 7.04 5.81
N VAL A 111 -3.88 6.66 5.74
CA VAL A 111 -4.95 7.47 5.13
C VAL A 111 -5.11 8.80 5.86
N GLU A 112 -5.26 8.79 7.19
CA GLU A 112 -5.39 10.02 7.98
C GLU A 112 -4.18 10.94 7.84
N TYR A 113 -2.96 10.37 7.92
CA TYR A 113 -1.74 11.15 7.75
C TYR A 113 -1.67 11.79 6.36
N GLY A 114 -1.94 11.00 5.32
CA GLY A 114 -1.87 11.48 3.94
C GLY A 114 -2.96 12.50 3.61
N MET A 115 -4.15 12.39 4.22
CA MET A 115 -5.27 13.31 4.02
C MET A 115 -5.20 14.59 4.86
N LYS A 116 -4.13 14.83 5.62
CA LYS A 116 -3.92 16.14 6.25
C LYS A 116 -3.76 17.21 5.16
N PRO A 117 -4.42 18.39 5.28
CA PRO A 117 -4.38 19.42 4.25
C PRO A 117 -2.97 19.87 3.84
N GLU A 118 -2.04 19.86 4.77
CA GLU A 118 -0.63 20.21 4.53
C GLU A 118 0.14 19.13 3.75
N ASN A 119 -0.30 17.87 3.78
CA ASN A 119 0.35 16.74 3.13
C ASN A 119 -0.23 16.48 1.73
N ILE A 120 -1.56 16.39 1.64
CA ILE A 120 -2.24 15.90 0.43
C ILE A 120 -2.06 16.82 -0.78
N LYS A 121 -1.80 18.11 -0.55
CA LYS A 121 -1.50 19.07 -1.62
C LYS A 121 -0.18 18.77 -2.32
N SER A 122 0.73 18.05 -1.68
CA SER A 122 2.03 17.65 -2.24
C SER A 122 2.06 16.17 -2.62
N VAL A 123 1.32 15.33 -1.89
CA VAL A 123 1.19 13.90 -2.14
C VAL A 123 -0.30 13.56 -2.28
N ARG A 124 -0.80 13.53 -3.49
CA ARG A 124 -2.17 13.07 -3.77
C ARG A 124 -2.30 11.60 -3.42
N LEU A 125 -3.49 11.18 -3.00
CA LEU A 125 -3.72 9.79 -2.62
C LEU A 125 -4.56 9.04 -3.66
N GLY A 126 -4.15 7.79 -3.91
CA GLY A 126 -4.99 6.75 -4.48
C GLY A 126 -5.41 5.80 -3.36
N ILE A 127 -6.69 5.71 -3.08
CA ILE A 127 -7.24 4.84 -2.03
C ILE A 127 -7.70 3.55 -2.69
N ALA A 128 -6.85 2.52 -2.60
CA ALA A 128 -7.13 1.23 -3.21
C ALA A 128 -7.82 0.31 -2.20
N SER A 129 -9.12 0.16 -2.31
CA SER A 129 -9.92 -0.75 -1.48
C SER A 129 -11.21 -1.14 -2.16
N HIS A 130 -11.67 -2.38 -1.88
CA HIS A 130 -13.00 -2.89 -2.21
C HIS A 130 -13.85 -3.07 -0.94
N ASN A 131 -13.31 -2.72 0.22
CA ASN A 131 -13.99 -2.81 1.51
C ASN A 131 -14.83 -1.55 1.75
N LEU A 132 -16.15 -1.71 1.87
CA LEU A 132 -17.06 -0.60 2.05
C LEU A 132 -16.77 0.25 3.30
N PHE A 133 -16.34 -0.36 4.40
CA PHE A 133 -15.97 0.37 5.62
C PHE A 133 -14.74 1.26 5.40
N ASP A 134 -13.74 0.76 4.70
CA ASP A 134 -12.53 1.55 4.38
C ASP A 134 -12.85 2.70 3.42
N ILE A 135 -13.69 2.44 2.42
CA ILE A 135 -14.16 3.43 1.45
C ILE A 135 -14.91 4.55 2.18
N ALA A 136 -15.89 4.19 3.03
CA ALA A 136 -16.64 5.15 3.82
C ALA A 136 -15.72 5.95 4.75
N TYR A 137 -14.76 5.28 5.39
CA TYR A 137 -13.80 5.94 6.26
C TYR A 137 -12.95 6.97 5.52
N ALA A 138 -12.34 6.59 4.41
CA ALA A 138 -11.54 7.51 3.61
C ALA A 138 -12.38 8.69 3.07
N TYR A 139 -13.60 8.42 2.63
CA TYR A 139 -14.53 9.44 2.18
C TYR A 139 -14.84 10.45 3.29
N LEU A 140 -15.19 9.98 4.50
CA LEU A 140 -15.50 10.85 5.64
C LEU A 140 -14.31 11.66 6.10
N VAL A 141 -13.11 11.05 6.20
CA VAL A 141 -11.85 11.75 6.53
C VAL A 141 -11.56 12.86 5.51
N SER A 142 -11.77 12.59 4.22
CA SER A 142 -11.55 13.58 3.17
C SER A 142 -12.51 14.77 3.28
N ARG A 143 -13.78 14.51 3.60
CA ARG A 143 -14.78 15.56 3.79
C ARG A 143 -14.50 16.39 5.04
N GLN A 144 -14.16 15.74 6.15
CA GLN A 144 -13.80 16.41 7.40
C GLN A 144 -12.62 17.36 7.22
N ASN A 145 -11.62 16.96 6.43
CA ASN A 145 -10.42 17.74 6.17
C ASN A 145 -10.57 18.72 4.98
N GLY A 146 -11.69 18.70 4.26
CA GLY A 146 -11.91 19.55 3.09
C GLY A 146 -10.95 19.27 1.93
N VAL A 147 -10.61 17.98 1.69
CA VAL A 147 -9.57 17.56 0.73
C VAL A 147 -10.05 16.56 -0.31
N ALA A 148 -11.34 16.44 -0.54
CA ALA A 148 -11.95 15.46 -1.42
C ALA A 148 -11.43 15.53 -2.88
N GLU A 149 -10.97 16.68 -3.33
CA GLU A 149 -10.45 16.91 -4.70
C GLU A 149 -9.02 16.41 -4.92
N TYR A 150 -8.31 16.02 -3.83
CA TYR A 150 -6.90 15.63 -3.91
C TYR A 150 -6.68 14.12 -3.85
N PHE A 151 -7.74 13.32 -3.79
CA PHE A 151 -7.61 11.88 -3.80
C PHE A 151 -8.59 11.23 -4.79
N THR A 152 -8.27 10.01 -5.19
CA THR A 152 -9.13 9.15 -6.01
C THR A 152 -9.31 7.81 -5.32
N PHE A 153 -10.49 7.19 -5.46
CA PHE A 153 -10.58 5.77 -5.22
C PHE A 153 -9.94 5.00 -6.37
N GLU A 154 -9.32 3.88 -6.06
CA GLU A 154 -8.71 3.00 -7.07
C GLU A 154 -9.26 1.59 -6.90
N MET A 155 -9.79 1.03 -7.99
CA MET A 155 -10.46 -0.27 -7.95
C MET A 155 -10.02 -1.13 -9.14
N ILE A 156 -9.95 -2.44 -8.90
CA ILE A 156 -9.70 -3.41 -9.96
C ILE A 156 -11.01 -3.69 -10.69
N GLU A 157 -10.95 -3.69 -12.01
CA GLU A 157 -12.12 -4.00 -12.86
C GLU A 157 -12.67 -5.39 -12.53
N GLY A 158 -13.99 -5.49 -12.45
CA GLY A 158 -14.72 -6.74 -12.27
C GLY A 158 -14.90 -7.22 -10.82
N MET A 159 -14.17 -6.68 -9.83
CA MET A 159 -14.20 -7.24 -8.48
C MET A 159 -15.40 -6.79 -7.62
N ALA A 160 -15.83 -5.54 -7.74
CA ALA A 160 -16.89 -4.97 -6.88
C ALA A 160 -17.66 -3.88 -7.63
N ASN A 161 -18.26 -4.20 -8.75
CA ASN A 161 -18.93 -3.25 -9.65
C ASN A 161 -20.07 -2.46 -8.99
N HIS A 162 -20.79 -3.06 -8.06
CA HIS A 162 -21.87 -2.39 -7.33
C HIS A 162 -21.31 -1.32 -6.36
N ILE A 163 -20.20 -1.61 -5.68
CA ILE A 163 -19.52 -0.63 -4.80
C ILE A 163 -18.97 0.52 -5.66
N ARG A 164 -18.35 0.21 -6.81
CA ARG A 164 -17.87 1.22 -7.75
C ARG A 164 -18.99 2.18 -8.17
N ARG A 165 -20.16 1.66 -8.53
CA ARG A 165 -21.32 2.46 -8.89
C ARG A 165 -21.77 3.37 -7.74
N ALA A 166 -21.86 2.83 -6.53
CA ALA A 166 -22.21 3.63 -5.36
C ALA A 166 -21.24 4.78 -5.09
N ILE A 167 -19.91 4.54 -5.27
CA ILE A 167 -18.92 5.62 -5.16
C ILE A 167 -19.14 6.67 -6.26
N GLN A 168 -19.38 6.27 -7.51
CA GLN A 168 -19.64 7.19 -8.61
C GLN A 168 -20.83 8.11 -8.33
N GLU A 169 -21.88 7.60 -7.69
CA GLU A 169 -23.04 8.39 -7.28
C GLU A 169 -22.71 9.47 -6.25
N THR A 170 -21.64 9.33 -5.46
CA THR A 170 -21.16 10.38 -4.55
C THR A 170 -20.44 11.53 -5.26
N GLY A 171 -20.17 11.40 -6.55
CA GLY A 171 -19.36 12.34 -7.33
C GLY A 171 -17.86 12.27 -7.10
N GLN A 172 -17.38 11.27 -6.32
CA GLN A 172 -15.96 11.07 -6.08
C GLN A 172 -15.28 10.40 -7.29
N GLU A 173 -14.09 10.88 -7.64
CA GLU A 173 -13.30 10.33 -8.75
C GLU A 173 -12.83 8.91 -8.44
N ILE A 174 -12.95 8.02 -9.45
CA ILE A 174 -12.48 6.64 -9.38
C ILE A 174 -11.55 6.36 -10.55
N VAL A 175 -10.40 5.75 -10.25
CA VAL A 175 -9.53 5.13 -11.25
C VAL A 175 -9.79 3.63 -11.25
N VAL A 176 -10.13 3.10 -12.41
CA VAL A 176 -10.34 1.65 -12.60
C VAL A 176 -9.19 1.10 -13.42
N TYR A 177 -8.60 -0.01 -13.00
CA TYR A 177 -7.47 -0.62 -13.69
C TYR A 177 -7.62 -2.14 -13.78
N ALA A 178 -6.98 -2.70 -14.79
CA ALA A 178 -6.94 -4.12 -15.05
C ALA A 178 -5.53 -4.50 -15.55
N PRO A 179 -5.08 -5.75 -15.34
CA PRO A 179 -3.86 -6.22 -15.95
C PRO A 179 -3.98 -6.21 -17.47
N VAL A 180 -2.98 -5.65 -18.13
CA VAL A 180 -2.87 -5.66 -19.59
C VAL A 180 -1.65 -6.49 -19.97
N ALA A 181 -1.85 -7.55 -20.75
CA ALA A 181 -0.79 -8.44 -21.15
C ALA A 181 -0.92 -8.82 -22.63
N THR A 182 0.21 -9.05 -23.29
CA THR A 182 0.23 -9.67 -24.60
C THR A 182 -0.17 -11.14 -24.49
N LYS A 183 -0.55 -11.78 -25.61
CA LYS A 183 -0.88 -13.20 -25.61
C LYS A 183 0.25 -14.07 -25.02
N ALA A 184 1.50 -13.75 -25.31
CA ALA A 184 2.67 -14.46 -24.79
C ALA A 184 2.87 -14.29 -23.28
N GLN A 185 2.40 -13.18 -22.72
CA GLN A 185 2.53 -12.83 -21.30
C GLN A 185 1.25 -13.09 -20.50
N PHE A 186 0.23 -13.69 -21.10
CA PHE A 186 -1.08 -13.86 -20.47
C PHE A 186 -1.02 -14.69 -19.19
N ILE A 187 -0.06 -15.61 -19.08
CA ILE A 187 0.17 -16.39 -17.85
C ILE A 187 0.44 -15.52 -16.62
N TYR A 188 1.12 -14.38 -16.80
CA TYR A 188 1.38 -13.43 -15.69
C TYR A 188 0.10 -12.70 -15.25
N ALA A 189 -0.78 -12.37 -16.20
CA ALA A 189 -2.09 -11.80 -15.88
C ALA A 189 -2.96 -12.81 -15.11
N ILE A 190 -2.91 -14.09 -15.46
CA ILE A 190 -3.61 -15.16 -14.71
C ILE A 190 -3.04 -15.25 -13.29
N ALA A 191 -1.71 -15.31 -13.13
CA ALA A 191 -1.07 -15.36 -11.83
C ALA A 191 -1.45 -14.15 -10.95
N TYR A 192 -1.50 -12.96 -11.53
CA TYR A 192 -1.98 -11.76 -10.85
C TYR A 192 -3.42 -11.91 -10.34
N LEU A 193 -4.33 -12.42 -11.18
CA LEU A 193 -5.74 -12.61 -10.83
C LEU A 193 -5.92 -13.68 -9.75
N ILE A 194 -5.15 -14.78 -9.83
CA ILE A 194 -5.20 -15.86 -8.82
C ILE A 194 -4.84 -15.29 -7.45
N ARG A 195 -3.76 -14.52 -7.31
CA ARG A 195 -3.41 -13.88 -6.03
C ARG A 195 -4.53 -12.97 -5.49
N ARG A 196 -5.27 -12.30 -6.37
CA ARG A 196 -6.44 -11.50 -5.95
C ARG A 196 -7.58 -12.38 -5.45
N LEU A 197 -7.81 -13.53 -6.07
CA LEU A 197 -8.82 -14.49 -5.61
C LEU A 197 -8.44 -15.08 -4.25
N ASP A 198 -7.20 -15.48 -4.05
CA ASP A 198 -6.71 -16.03 -2.79
C ASP A 198 -6.84 -14.99 -1.66
N GLU A 199 -6.40 -13.77 -1.89
CA GLU A 199 -6.57 -12.65 -0.95
C GLU A 199 -8.03 -12.47 -0.51
N ASN A 200 -8.99 -12.68 -1.43
CA ASN A 200 -10.41 -12.50 -1.15
C ASN A 200 -11.08 -13.69 -0.45
N THR A 201 -10.40 -14.82 -0.31
CA THR A 201 -10.95 -16.03 0.37
C THR A 201 -10.75 -16.02 1.88
N GLY A 202 -9.87 -15.18 2.41
CA GLY A 202 -9.61 -15.07 3.84
C GLY A 202 -10.87 -14.78 4.66
N PRO A 203 -11.05 -15.37 5.86
CA PRO A 203 -12.28 -15.23 6.66
C PRO A 203 -12.57 -13.78 7.06
N GLU A 204 -11.55 -12.96 7.20
CA GLU A 204 -11.64 -11.55 7.59
C GLU A 204 -11.78 -10.60 6.37
N ASN A 205 -11.76 -11.16 5.15
CA ASN A 205 -11.90 -10.34 3.96
C ASN A 205 -13.35 -9.89 3.77
N PHE A 206 -13.52 -8.60 3.48
CA PHE A 206 -14.83 -7.99 3.26
C PHE A 206 -15.60 -8.66 2.11
N LEU A 207 -14.93 -8.91 0.98
CA LEU A 207 -15.59 -9.46 -0.21
C LEU A 207 -16.13 -10.89 0.01
N ARG A 208 -15.46 -11.70 0.84
CA ARG A 208 -15.98 -13.01 1.24
C ARG A 208 -17.32 -12.91 1.97
N ASN A 209 -17.44 -11.91 2.82
CA ASN A 209 -18.62 -11.70 3.66
C ASN A 209 -19.74 -10.90 2.96
N LEU A 210 -19.45 -10.33 1.79
CA LEU A 210 -20.34 -9.38 1.12
C LEU A 210 -21.74 -9.95 0.80
N ASN A 211 -21.81 -11.20 0.32
CA ASN A 211 -23.07 -11.85 -0.04
C ASN A 211 -23.98 -12.16 1.17
N GLN A 212 -23.44 -12.11 2.38
CA GLN A 212 -24.15 -12.34 3.65
C GLN A 212 -24.26 -11.06 4.48
N LEU A 213 -23.91 -9.92 3.87
CA LEU A 213 -23.87 -8.63 4.55
C LEU A 213 -25.25 -7.99 4.55
N GLU A 214 -26.04 -8.35 5.54
CA GLU A 214 -27.32 -7.71 5.87
C GLU A 214 -27.17 -6.91 7.17
N ASP A 215 -27.98 -5.87 7.34
CA ASP A 215 -28.01 -5.10 8.58
C ASP A 215 -28.21 -6.01 9.80
N LYS A 216 -27.34 -5.85 10.80
CA LYS A 216 -27.32 -6.65 12.04
C LYS A 216 -27.04 -8.15 11.88
N SER A 217 -26.69 -8.62 10.67
CA SER A 217 -26.23 -10.00 10.49
C SER A 217 -24.93 -10.28 11.28
N ARG A 218 -24.59 -11.55 11.47
CA ARG A 218 -23.33 -11.93 12.13
C ARG A 218 -22.11 -11.38 11.38
N SER A 219 -22.14 -11.41 10.05
CA SER A 219 -21.08 -10.85 9.20
C SER A 219 -20.98 -9.33 9.40
N TRP A 220 -22.09 -8.62 9.48
CA TRP A 220 -22.11 -7.18 9.78
C TRP A 220 -21.48 -6.89 11.14
N GLN A 221 -21.89 -7.58 12.20
CA GLN A 221 -21.37 -7.39 13.55
C GLN A 221 -19.87 -7.67 13.61
N PHE A 222 -19.42 -8.76 12.99
CA PHE A 222 -18.01 -9.13 12.93
C PHE A 222 -17.17 -8.05 12.23
N LEU A 223 -17.56 -7.64 11.02
CA LEU A 223 -16.84 -6.63 10.25
C LEU A 223 -16.85 -5.25 10.92
N THR A 224 -17.96 -4.88 11.56
CA THR A 224 -18.07 -3.62 12.31
C THR A 224 -17.15 -3.63 13.53
N ALA A 225 -17.14 -4.72 14.30
CA ALA A 225 -16.26 -4.87 15.47
C ALA A 225 -14.79 -4.81 15.04
N HIS A 226 -14.41 -5.52 13.97
CA HIS A 226 -13.06 -5.49 13.42
C HIS A 226 -12.66 -4.07 12.97
N PHE A 227 -13.55 -3.38 12.28
CA PHE A 227 -13.34 -2.01 11.85
C PHE A 227 -13.12 -1.06 13.05
N GLN A 228 -13.95 -1.15 14.08
CA GLN A 228 -13.82 -0.34 15.29
C GLN A 228 -12.49 -0.63 16.02
N SER A 229 -12.15 -1.90 16.18
CA SER A 229 -10.87 -2.31 16.80
C SER A 229 -9.66 -1.77 16.05
N SER A 230 -9.69 -1.79 14.72
CA SER A 230 -8.62 -1.25 13.91
C SER A 230 -8.49 0.29 13.99
N ILE A 231 -9.60 1.01 14.22
CA ILE A 231 -9.55 2.45 14.52
C ILE A 231 -8.88 2.71 15.88
N GLN A 232 -9.22 1.92 16.90
CA GLN A 232 -8.63 2.07 18.24
C GLN A 232 -7.13 1.76 18.25
N LEU A 233 -6.70 0.82 17.39
CA LEU A 233 -5.32 0.37 17.30
C LEU A 233 -4.42 1.30 16.47
N LYS A 234 -4.98 2.10 15.54
CA LYS A 234 -4.23 2.82 14.50
C LYS A 234 -3.05 3.65 15.00
N ASP A 235 -3.22 4.31 16.15
CA ASP A 235 -2.18 5.18 16.72
C ASP A 235 -1.11 4.41 17.51
N ARG A 236 -1.34 3.11 17.76
CA ARG A 236 -0.44 2.21 18.50
C ARG A 236 0.20 1.15 17.62
N ALA A 237 -0.23 1.01 16.36
CA ALA A 237 0.35 0.05 15.44
C ALA A 237 1.85 0.31 15.27
N ALA A 238 2.65 -0.74 15.17
CA ALA A 238 4.08 -0.63 14.93
C ALA A 238 4.38 0.24 13.70
N ALA A 239 5.48 0.96 13.72
CA ALA A 239 5.86 1.90 12.66
C ALA A 239 7.31 1.70 12.19
N GLY A 240 7.96 0.64 12.59
CA GLY A 240 9.34 0.35 12.19
C GLY A 240 9.47 -1.06 11.63
N PRO A 241 10.56 -1.37 10.95
CA PRO A 241 10.80 -2.66 10.34
C PRO A 241 10.79 -3.77 11.38
N HIS A 242 10.20 -4.91 11.04
CA HIS A 242 10.32 -6.13 11.83
C HIS A 242 11.67 -6.81 11.63
N ARG A 243 12.33 -6.57 10.50
CA ARG A 243 13.66 -7.08 10.18
C ARG A 243 14.69 -6.00 10.48
N HIS A 244 15.60 -6.29 11.40
CA HIS A 244 16.70 -5.42 11.77
C HIS A 244 18.00 -6.14 11.47
N GLN A 245 18.84 -5.58 10.63
CA GLN A 245 20.20 -6.02 10.43
C GLN A 245 21.15 -5.08 11.18
N ASN A 246 22.07 -5.64 11.93
CA ASN A 246 23.15 -4.89 12.52
C ASN A 246 24.49 -5.50 12.10
N ARG A 247 25.07 -5.00 11.03
CA ARG A 247 26.33 -5.48 10.47
C ARG A 247 27.52 -5.38 11.45
N LEU A 248 27.41 -4.55 12.50
CA LEU A 248 28.46 -4.45 13.52
C LEU A 248 28.42 -5.58 14.54
N THR A 249 27.28 -6.25 14.68
CA THR A 249 27.08 -7.34 15.63
C THR A 249 26.86 -8.69 14.97
N GLU A 250 26.75 -8.75 13.66
CA GLU A 250 26.58 -9.98 12.90
C GLU A 250 27.85 -10.83 12.97
N ILE A 251 27.69 -12.04 13.49
CA ILE A 251 28.73 -13.08 13.39
C ILE A 251 28.54 -13.72 12.01
N TYR A 252 29.37 -13.34 11.06
CA TYR A 252 29.43 -14.07 9.79
C TYR A 252 29.90 -15.49 10.10
N ALA A 253 29.02 -16.46 9.99
CA ALA A 253 29.45 -17.84 9.92
C ALA A 253 30.43 -17.93 8.74
N ASN A 254 31.63 -18.46 9.01
CA ASN A 254 32.62 -18.76 7.97
C ASN A 254 32.08 -19.88 7.07
N ASN A 255 31.06 -19.60 6.32
CA ASN A 255 30.53 -20.49 5.33
C ASN A 255 31.38 -20.32 4.07
N THR A 256 32.25 -21.29 3.86
CA THR A 256 32.93 -21.56 2.59
C THR A 256 31.96 -22.04 1.51
N GLY A 257 30.65 -21.87 1.70
CA GLY A 257 29.57 -22.17 0.78
C GLY A 257 29.23 -20.97 -0.09
N THR A 258 29.27 -21.21 -1.36
CA THR A 258 28.80 -20.43 -2.51
C THR A 258 28.31 -18.99 -2.25
N PHE A 259 28.90 -18.08 -2.95
CA PHE A 259 28.77 -16.62 -3.05
C PHE A 259 27.33 -16.03 -3.01
N TYR A 260 26.30 -16.87 -3.08
CA TYR A 260 24.90 -16.45 -3.15
C TYR A 260 24.18 -16.34 -1.80
N GLU A 261 24.74 -16.88 -0.72
CA GLU A 261 24.01 -16.96 0.55
C GLU A 261 24.30 -15.79 1.51
N ALA A 262 25.32 -15.00 1.26
CA ALA A 262 25.76 -13.96 2.20
C ALA A 262 25.27 -12.54 1.85
N GLU A 263 24.79 -12.29 0.63
CA GLU A 263 24.74 -10.92 0.12
C GLU A 263 23.52 -10.11 0.54
N PHE A 264 22.40 -10.69 0.91
CA PHE A 264 21.17 -9.91 1.15
C PHE A 264 20.30 -10.40 2.30
N LYS A 265 20.85 -11.17 3.22
CA LYS A 265 20.11 -11.54 4.42
C LYS A 265 19.89 -10.30 5.27
N ASN A 266 18.64 -9.95 5.47
CA ASN A 266 18.22 -8.95 6.46
C ASN A 266 18.74 -7.53 6.29
N GLU A 267 18.97 -7.06 5.07
CA GLU A 267 19.25 -5.62 4.93
C GLU A 267 18.03 -4.81 5.37
N PRO A 268 18.19 -3.94 6.37
CA PRO A 268 17.08 -3.07 6.76
C PRO A 268 16.73 -2.17 5.57
N ASN A 269 15.46 -1.96 5.35
CA ASN A 269 14.95 -1.02 4.35
C ASN A 269 15.23 0.44 4.74
N THR A 270 16.19 0.67 5.61
CA THR A 270 16.58 1.98 6.10
C THR A 270 17.96 2.31 5.57
N ASP A 271 18.08 3.46 5.00
CA ASP A 271 19.32 4.15 4.66
C ASP A 271 20.23 3.48 3.62
N TRP A 272 19.88 3.72 2.36
CA TRP A 272 20.82 3.82 1.25
C TRP A 272 21.13 5.28 0.95
#